data_8a78e8f63c3e4e9975f795a832772d0d
#
_entry.id   8a78e8f63c3e4e9975f795a832772d0d
#
_cell.length_a   1.000
_cell.length_b   1.000
_cell.length_c   1.000
_cell.angle_alpha   90.00
_cell.angle_beta   90.00
_cell.angle_gamma   90.00
#
_symmetry.space_group_name_H-M   'P 1'
#
loop_
_entity.id
_entity.type
_entity.pdbx_description
1 polymer ?
#
loop_
_entity_poly.entity_id
_entity_poly.type
_entity_poly.pdbx_seq_one_letter_code
_entity_poly.pdbx_strand_id
1 'polypeptide(L)'
;MKNDSTTPATTSDAAPAASASASGAASEPSALPRRDFIRVAGAGAGMLLVGGGTIADSRKVPGIQATRSVRSASASPEIVVIGAGTWGSWTALNLRKMGAKVTMVDAYGPGNSRSTSGDETRGVRSSYGDKTGQLGELWMLWAREAMKRWIAFDDEWGKEMRLNLFHTTGDLIMRTEWDNFQLRTKVWWDKNKIPYQVLNPDDVRKAFPVISIDDITAVLYEPDAGVVRARRSCQTAAAVFEKLGGKIVIGRATPSKISNGKLQEISLDTGETLRADTFVFAVGPWLGKTFPDILAKKTRQPIGYVCYFGTPINDHRFTFPNLPSFNFPGVTGWPALPVDNRGFRVRGAERLPTPPGEVAGGRGGAPGAPGAPTATGSNTDVGSNAANATAGAAGGGRAGGGGRGGGGGRGGAGGNGGPAGGAQADVPPAQQDPDTSDRWADQTRIDGSRRFITHRFPLLKDAPIAQTHSCHYESTSSGNFIIDIHPQMSNAWIVAGGNAEGFKFSPVVGEYAAQRVMGIEGDPAIAKGFRIPEKEYEPPPPPATAADSTKKPPKPPGND
;
A
#
# COMPACT_ATOMS: atom_id res chain seq x y z
N MET A 1 -11.74 -6.02 68.31
CA MET A 1 -12.92 -6.71 68.86
C MET A 1 -13.45 -7.51 67.66
N LYS A 2 -13.05 -8.72 67.59
CA LYS A 2 -13.70 -10.00 68.00
C LYS A 2 -14.94 -10.25 67.15
N ASN A 3 -14.80 -11.20 66.24
CA ASN A 3 -15.39 -12.58 66.25
C ASN A 3 -16.83 -12.59 65.75
N ASP A 4 -17.37 -13.51 65.03
CA ASP A 4 -17.02 -14.89 64.67
C ASP A 4 -18.08 -15.34 63.64
N SER A 5 -17.67 -16.13 62.70
CA SER A 5 -18.07 -17.46 62.27
C SER A 5 -19.58 -17.83 62.26
N THR A 6 -20.09 -18.36 61.16
CA THR A 6 -20.34 -19.82 61.01
C THR A 6 -21.17 -20.13 59.77
N THR A 7 -20.70 -21.06 58.99
CA THR A 7 -21.46 -21.92 58.09
C THR A 7 -22.16 -23.01 58.92
N PRO A 8 -23.26 -23.70 58.47
CA PRO A 8 -23.16 -24.94 57.72
C PRO A 8 -24.28 -25.17 56.66
N ALA A 9 -24.04 -25.81 55.58
CA ALA A 9 -24.04 -27.21 55.14
C ALA A 9 -25.41 -27.93 55.02
N THR A 10 -25.57 -28.51 53.79
CA THR A 10 -26.28 -29.75 53.38
C THR A 10 -27.81 -29.73 53.38
N THR A 11 -28.46 -30.22 52.32
CA THR A 11 -28.68 -31.58 51.77
C THR A 11 -29.59 -31.49 50.52
N SER A 12 -29.26 -32.14 49.45
CA SER A 12 -29.85 -33.25 48.69
C SER A 12 -31.38 -33.24 48.49
N ASP A 13 -31.91 -33.30 47.28
CA ASP A 13 -32.39 -34.53 46.64
C ASP A 13 -33.21 -34.31 45.38
N ALA A 14 -32.97 -35.20 44.44
CA ALA A 14 -33.89 -35.87 43.53
C ALA A 14 -34.59 -35.09 42.39
N ALA A 15 -34.22 -35.51 41.19
CA ALA A 15 -35.00 -35.42 39.96
C ALA A 15 -36.30 -36.26 40.02
N PRO A 16 -37.24 -36.02 39.11
CA PRO A 16 -37.58 -37.11 38.21
C PRO A 16 -37.68 -36.75 36.72
N ALA A 17 -37.50 -37.79 35.96
CA ALA A 17 -37.44 -37.87 34.50
C ALA A 17 -38.82 -37.82 33.80
N ALA A 18 -38.71 -37.68 32.49
CA ALA A 18 -39.59 -38.07 31.39
C ALA A 18 -40.51 -36.96 30.85
N SER A 19 -40.44 -36.63 29.59
CA SER A 19 -40.84 -37.47 28.46
C SER A 19 -40.40 -36.82 27.13
N ALA A 20 -40.01 -37.66 26.20
CA ALA A 20 -39.66 -37.36 24.83
C ALA A 20 -40.88 -36.92 24.00
N SER A 21 -40.71 -35.85 23.20
CA SER A 21 -41.43 -35.72 21.94
C SER A 21 -40.44 -35.30 20.84
N ALA A 22 -40.23 -36.21 19.92
CA ALA A 22 -39.44 -36.01 18.72
C ALA A 22 -40.19 -35.07 17.78
N SER A 23 -39.60 -33.91 17.49
CA SER A 23 -39.91 -33.13 16.28
C SER A 23 -38.61 -33.00 15.48
N GLY A 24 -38.59 -33.65 14.33
CA GLY A 24 -37.44 -33.62 13.40
C GLY A 24 -37.11 -32.22 12.97
N ALA A 25 -36.00 -31.71 13.46
CA ALA A 25 -35.34 -30.58 12.86
C ALA A 25 -34.42 -31.12 11.77
N ALA A 26 -34.72 -30.75 10.51
CA ALA A 26 -33.83 -30.97 9.38
C ALA A 26 -32.49 -30.33 9.72
N SER A 27 -31.43 -31.12 9.75
CA SER A 27 -30.06 -30.67 9.88
C SER A 27 -29.73 -29.78 8.69
N GLU A 28 -29.56 -28.48 8.93
CA GLU A 28 -28.91 -27.61 7.96
C GLU A 28 -27.54 -28.23 7.59
N PRO A 29 -27.19 -28.27 6.28
CA PRO A 29 -25.88 -28.75 5.87
C PRO A 29 -24.82 -27.85 6.48
N SER A 30 -23.94 -28.42 7.28
CA SER A 30 -22.77 -27.75 7.85
C SER A 30 -22.02 -27.03 6.75
N ALA A 31 -22.02 -25.70 6.78
CA ALA A 31 -21.28 -24.88 5.84
C ALA A 31 -19.80 -25.29 5.91
N LEU A 32 -19.27 -25.78 4.82
CA LEU A 32 -17.83 -26.04 4.65
C LEU A 32 -17.04 -24.79 5.05
N PRO A 33 -15.90 -24.93 5.73
CA PRO A 33 -15.02 -23.78 6.01
C PRO A 33 -14.76 -23.01 4.73
N ARG A 34 -14.93 -21.68 4.74
CA ARG A 34 -14.83 -20.82 3.54
C ARG A 34 -13.53 -20.98 2.75
N ARG A 35 -12.44 -21.41 3.40
CA ARG A 35 -11.20 -21.81 2.71
C ARG A 35 -11.37 -23.02 1.80
N ASP A 36 -12.21 -23.97 2.18
CA ASP A 36 -12.47 -25.18 1.40
C ASP A 36 -13.48 -24.90 0.29
N PHE A 37 -14.40 -23.96 0.49
CA PHE A 37 -15.34 -23.52 -0.55
C PHE A 37 -14.60 -22.96 -1.78
N ILE A 38 -13.62 -22.08 -1.59
CA ILE A 38 -12.82 -21.52 -2.69
C ILE A 38 -11.99 -22.62 -3.39
N ARG A 39 -11.61 -23.67 -2.67
CA ARG A 39 -10.98 -24.87 -3.25
C ARG A 39 -11.96 -25.75 -4.04
N VAL A 40 -13.21 -25.85 -3.61
CA VAL A 40 -14.24 -26.72 -4.20
C VAL A 40 -14.94 -26.04 -5.39
N ALA A 41 -15.24 -24.73 -5.30
CA ALA A 41 -15.85 -23.98 -6.42
C ALA A 41 -14.98 -23.94 -7.68
N GLY A 42 -13.65 -24.14 -7.54
CA GLY A 42 -12.73 -24.26 -8.66
C GLY A 42 -12.71 -25.62 -9.36
N ALA A 43 -13.34 -26.65 -8.80
CA ALA A 43 -13.26 -28.00 -9.36
C ALA A 43 -14.11 -28.25 -10.62
N GLY A 44 -14.98 -27.31 -10.99
CA GLY A 44 -15.85 -27.39 -12.17
C GLY A 44 -15.25 -26.82 -13.46
N ALA A 45 -14.14 -26.10 -13.41
CA ALA A 45 -13.47 -25.53 -14.58
C ALA A 45 -11.96 -25.76 -14.47
N GLY A 46 -11.47 -26.80 -15.10
CA GLY A 46 -10.06 -27.06 -15.41
C GLY A 46 -9.02 -26.66 -14.35
N MET A 47 -9.05 -27.28 -13.19
CA MET A 47 -8.11 -27.03 -12.12
C MET A 47 -6.76 -27.68 -12.36
N LEU A 48 -5.72 -26.93 -12.57
CA LEU A 48 -4.37 -27.34 -12.22
C LEU A 48 -4.16 -27.10 -10.72
N LEU A 49 -4.56 -28.10 -9.92
CA LEU A 49 -4.15 -28.21 -8.52
C LEU A 49 -2.65 -28.45 -8.47
N VAL A 50 -1.88 -27.42 -8.24
CA VAL A 50 -0.54 -27.60 -7.69
C VAL A 50 -0.71 -27.77 -6.18
N GLY A 51 -0.50 -29.00 -5.74
CA GLY A 51 -0.62 -29.40 -4.33
C GLY A 51 0.14 -28.47 -3.38
N GLY A 52 -0.33 -28.40 -2.11
CA GLY A 52 0.37 -27.76 -1.01
C GLY A 52 1.74 -28.38 -0.81
N GLY A 53 2.67 -28.06 -1.69
CA GLY A 53 4.09 -28.28 -1.53
C GLY A 53 4.66 -27.08 -0.80
N THR A 54 5.41 -27.34 0.25
CA THR A 54 6.35 -26.39 0.84
C THR A 54 6.98 -25.53 -0.25
N ILE A 55 6.80 -24.21 -0.15
CA ILE A 55 7.30 -23.25 -1.14
C ILE A 55 8.82 -23.17 -1.00
N ALA A 56 9.52 -24.22 -1.39
CA ALA A 56 10.95 -24.23 -1.66
C ALA A 56 11.14 -23.98 -3.17
N ASP A 57 10.71 -22.81 -3.65
CA ASP A 57 11.12 -22.38 -4.98
C ASP A 57 12.41 -21.59 -4.83
N SER A 58 13.52 -22.25 -5.13
CA SER A 58 14.89 -21.73 -5.10
C SER A 58 15.18 -20.73 -6.24
N ARG A 59 14.16 -20.08 -6.80
CA ARG A 59 14.37 -19.01 -7.76
C ARG A 59 15.02 -17.84 -7.05
N LYS A 60 16.17 -17.42 -7.57
CA LYS A 60 16.87 -16.22 -7.11
C LYS A 60 15.92 -15.04 -7.20
N VAL A 61 15.74 -14.34 -6.11
CA VAL A 61 14.96 -13.09 -6.08
C VAL A 61 15.70 -12.06 -6.92
N PRO A 62 15.09 -11.48 -7.97
CA PRO A 62 15.78 -10.51 -8.82
C PRO A 62 16.36 -9.36 -7.97
N GLY A 63 17.64 -9.06 -8.18
CA GLY A 63 18.34 -7.99 -7.49
C GLY A 63 18.90 -8.32 -6.11
N ILE A 64 18.45 -9.40 -5.47
CA ILE A 64 18.94 -9.81 -4.16
C ILE A 64 19.96 -10.94 -4.30
N GLN A 65 21.14 -10.74 -3.75
CA GLN A 65 22.18 -11.75 -3.71
C GLN A 65 22.04 -12.63 -2.46
N ALA A 66 22.32 -13.93 -2.61
CA ALA A 66 22.42 -14.80 -1.45
C ALA A 66 23.55 -14.29 -0.56
N THR A 67 23.24 -13.82 0.63
CA THR A 67 24.24 -13.38 1.60
C THR A 67 25.00 -14.61 2.10
N ARG A 68 26.18 -14.87 1.52
CA ARG A 68 27.21 -15.60 2.24
C ARG A 68 27.67 -14.67 3.36
N SER A 69 27.69 -15.16 4.60
CA SER A 69 28.24 -14.40 5.72
C SER A 69 29.63 -13.90 5.32
N VAL A 70 29.75 -12.60 5.06
CA VAL A 70 31.04 -11.97 4.79
C VAL A 70 31.75 -11.86 6.13
N ARG A 71 32.40 -12.94 6.54
CA ARG A 71 33.46 -12.89 7.57
C ARG A 71 34.73 -12.44 6.90
N SER A 72 34.85 -11.13 6.69
CA SER A 72 36.17 -10.51 6.46
C SER A 72 36.52 -9.72 7.69
N ALA A 73 37.74 -9.88 8.14
CA ALA A 73 38.32 -9.35 9.40
C ALA A 73 38.67 -7.85 9.30
N SER A 74 37.85 -7.03 8.70
CA SER A 74 37.88 -5.58 8.85
C SER A 74 36.85 -5.16 9.91
N ALA A 75 37.12 -4.09 10.65
CA ALA A 75 36.23 -3.55 11.66
C ALA A 75 34.84 -3.38 11.09
N SER A 76 33.80 -3.83 11.84
CA SER A 76 32.40 -3.69 11.42
C SER A 76 32.09 -2.23 11.09
N PRO A 77 31.56 -1.89 9.90
CA PRO A 77 31.29 -0.51 9.53
C PRO A 77 30.26 0.11 10.47
N GLU A 78 30.46 1.38 10.79
CA GLU A 78 29.51 2.17 11.58
C GLU A 78 28.54 2.88 10.63
N ILE A 79 27.24 2.60 10.80
CA ILE A 79 26.20 3.10 9.90
C ILE A 79 25.11 3.79 10.70
N VAL A 80 24.72 4.99 10.28
CA VAL A 80 23.55 5.68 10.81
C VAL A 80 22.42 5.60 9.80
N VAL A 81 21.26 5.08 10.21
CA VAL A 81 20.01 5.03 9.43
C VAL A 81 19.06 6.10 9.96
N ILE A 82 18.71 7.08 9.14
CA ILE A 82 17.84 8.19 9.47
C ILE A 82 16.43 7.89 8.97
N GLY A 83 15.46 7.78 9.89
CA GLY A 83 14.08 7.39 9.67
C GLY A 83 13.81 5.94 10.12
N ALA A 84 12.89 5.77 11.08
CA ALA A 84 12.42 4.48 11.59
C ALA A 84 11.01 4.11 11.05
N GLY A 85 10.69 4.59 9.85
CA GLY A 85 9.59 4.09 9.05
C GLY A 85 9.88 2.66 8.58
N THR A 86 8.97 2.10 7.77
CA THR A 86 9.08 0.70 7.39
C THR A 86 10.39 0.38 6.65
N TRP A 87 10.84 1.22 5.72
CA TRP A 87 12.09 0.97 4.99
C TRP A 87 13.34 1.18 5.83
N GLY A 88 13.35 2.22 6.68
CA GLY A 88 14.49 2.46 7.57
C GLY A 88 14.64 1.34 8.60
N SER A 89 13.56 0.90 9.24
CA SER A 89 13.59 -0.19 10.21
C SER A 89 14.08 -1.51 9.59
N TRP A 90 13.57 -1.87 8.39
CA TRP A 90 14.01 -3.09 7.71
C TRP A 90 15.43 -3.00 7.15
N THR A 91 15.88 -1.81 6.69
CA THR A 91 17.26 -1.59 6.26
C THR A 91 18.22 -1.70 7.45
N ALA A 92 17.91 -1.03 8.57
CA ALA A 92 18.72 -1.10 9.78
C ALA A 92 18.82 -2.53 10.33
N LEU A 93 17.71 -3.26 10.36
CA LEU A 93 17.67 -4.66 10.77
C LEU A 93 18.57 -5.54 9.90
N ASN A 94 18.49 -5.40 8.57
CA ASN A 94 19.32 -6.20 7.65
C ASN A 94 20.80 -5.81 7.73
N LEU A 95 21.14 -4.52 7.83
CA LEU A 95 22.51 -4.07 8.07
C LEU A 95 23.07 -4.68 9.35
N ARG A 96 22.26 -4.74 10.42
CA ARG A 96 22.68 -5.37 11.67
C ARG A 96 22.88 -6.88 11.52
N LYS A 97 21.98 -7.57 10.82
CA LYS A 97 22.13 -9.00 10.47
C LYS A 97 23.38 -9.26 9.63
N MET A 98 23.82 -8.30 8.82
CA MET A 98 25.08 -8.37 8.04
C MET A 98 26.34 -8.01 8.84
N GLY A 99 26.20 -7.67 10.12
CA GLY A 99 27.34 -7.45 11.03
C GLY A 99 27.78 -5.99 11.17
N ALA A 100 27.08 -5.01 10.56
CA ALA A 100 27.38 -3.60 10.77
C ALA A 100 27.02 -3.15 12.19
N LYS A 101 27.72 -2.14 12.72
CA LYS A 101 27.29 -1.40 13.91
C LYS A 101 26.32 -0.32 13.47
N VAL A 102 25.05 -0.44 13.87
CA VAL A 102 23.99 0.42 13.34
C VAL A 102 23.33 1.23 14.44
N THR A 103 23.23 2.54 14.21
CA THR A 103 22.37 3.45 14.98
C THR A 103 21.22 3.91 14.08
N MET A 104 19.98 3.71 14.51
CA MET A 104 18.77 4.18 13.82
C MET A 104 18.26 5.43 14.53
N VAL A 105 17.98 6.50 13.76
CA VAL A 105 17.55 7.79 14.29
C VAL A 105 16.17 8.12 13.72
N ASP A 106 15.24 8.56 14.56
CA ASP A 106 13.92 9.02 14.11
C ASP A 106 13.40 10.15 14.99
N ALA A 107 12.78 11.15 14.39
CA ALA A 107 12.26 12.31 15.11
C ALA A 107 11.14 11.97 16.12
N TYR A 108 10.40 10.88 15.90
CA TYR A 108 9.20 10.54 16.66
C TYR A 108 9.13 9.07 17.08
N GLY A 109 10.12 8.27 16.68
CA GLY A 109 10.19 6.84 16.95
C GLY A 109 9.56 5.94 15.89
N PRO A 110 9.82 4.61 15.99
CA PRO A 110 9.40 3.63 14.99
C PRO A 110 7.89 3.58 14.78
N GLY A 111 7.46 3.67 13.51
CA GLY A 111 6.05 3.54 13.15
C GLY A 111 5.16 4.60 13.77
N ASN A 112 5.68 5.80 14.04
CA ASN A 112 4.91 6.89 14.64
C ASN A 112 3.72 7.32 13.76
N SER A 113 2.73 7.98 14.36
CA SER A 113 1.49 8.38 13.68
C SER A 113 1.67 9.43 12.57
N ARG A 114 2.79 10.14 12.54
CA ARG A 114 3.09 11.13 11.49
C ARG A 114 3.69 10.49 10.25
N SER A 115 4.32 9.34 10.39
CA SER A 115 4.93 8.63 9.26
C SER A 115 3.90 7.99 8.35
N THR A 116 4.27 7.79 7.09
CA THR A 116 3.48 6.97 6.13
C THR A 116 3.19 5.57 6.68
N SER A 117 4.09 5.05 7.48
CA SER A 117 3.99 3.73 8.12
C SER A 117 3.13 3.71 9.39
N GLY A 118 2.65 4.86 9.84
CA GLY A 118 1.94 5.03 11.11
C GLY A 118 0.48 4.58 11.13
N ASP A 119 -0.09 4.16 10.01
CA ASP A 119 -1.44 3.59 9.93
C ASP A 119 -1.49 2.18 10.55
N GLU A 120 -2.69 1.67 10.77
CA GLU A 120 -2.90 0.36 11.41
C GLU A 120 -2.46 -0.79 10.52
N THR A 121 -2.89 -0.79 9.26
CA THR A 121 -2.74 -1.93 8.36
C THR A 121 -2.38 -1.52 6.93
N ARG A 122 -1.74 -2.43 6.19
CA ARG A 122 -1.45 -2.30 4.74
C ARG A 122 -1.71 -3.61 4.02
N GLY A 123 -2.32 -3.52 2.84
CA GLY A 123 -2.49 -4.67 1.96
C GLY A 123 -1.19 -5.09 1.29
N VAL A 124 -0.99 -6.39 1.17
CA VAL A 124 0.14 -7.03 0.50
C VAL A 124 -0.40 -7.95 -0.57
N ARG A 125 -0.23 -7.60 -1.83
CA ARG A 125 -0.73 -8.32 -2.99
C ARG A 125 0.24 -8.19 -4.16
N SER A 126 0.15 -9.09 -5.14
CA SER A 126 1.04 -9.11 -6.32
C SER A 126 0.35 -8.74 -7.63
N SER A 127 -0.87 -8.20 -7.57
CA SER A 127 -1.60 -7.72 -8.73
C SER A 127 -1.05 -6.37 -9.22
N TYR A 128 -0.22 -6.39 -10.28
CA TYR A 128 0.47 -5.23 -10.82
C TYR A 128 0.28 -5.04 -12.33
N GLY A 129 -0.88 -5.40 -12.87
CA GLY A 129 -1.19 -5.25 -14.29
C GLY A 129 -1.21 -3.82 -14.83
N ASP A 130 -1.15 -2.82 -13.95
CA ASP A 130 -1.01 -1.41 -14.30
C ASP A 130 0.44 -0.98 -14.54
N LYS A 131 1.40 -1.71 -14.02
CA LYS A 131 2.81 -1.41 -14.21
C LYS A 131 3.29 -1.87 -15.59
N THR A 132 4.21 -1.13 -16.17
CA THR A 132 4.78 -1.41 -17.50
C THR A 132 6.30 -1.41 -17.45
N GLY A 133 6.95 -1.95 -18.50
CA GLY A 133 8.40 -2.01 -18.61
C GLY A 133 9.05 -3.07 -17.72
N GLN A 134 10.37 -3.05 -17.68
CA GLN A 134 11.19 -4.04 -16.97
C GLN A 134 10.90 -4.09 -15.45
N LEU A 135 10.62 -2.96 -14.84
CA LEU A 135 10.34 -2.89 -13.42
C LEU A 135 8.89 -3.30 -13.06
N GLY A 136 7.99 -3.37 -14.04
CA GLY A 136 6.62 -3.79 -13.80
C GLY A 136 6.53 -5.21 -13.26
N GLU A 137 7.18 -6.15 -13.92
CA GLU A 137 7.26 -7.54 -13.47
C GLU A 137 8.04 -7.68 -12.14
N LEU A 138 9.09 -6.87 -11.96
CA LEU A 138 9.86 -6.84 -10.71
C LEU A 138 8.97 -6.51 -9.50
N TRP A 139 8.06 -5.55 -9.63
CA TRP A 139 7.13 -5.19 -8.54
C TRP A 139 6.29 -6.40 -8.11
N MET A 140 5.77 -7.15 -9.08
CA MET A 140 5.01 -8.37 -8.80
C MET A 140 5.88 -9.43 -8.11
N LEU A 141 7.08 -9.70 -8.63
CA LEU A 141 8.01 -10.69 -8.05
C LEU A 141 8.45 -10.30 -6.64
N TRP A 142 8.76 -9.02 -6.42
CA TRP A 142 9.12 -8.52 -5.09
C TRP A 142 7.94 -8.55 -4.11
N ALA A 143 6.70 -8.31 -4.58
CA ALA A 143 5.52 -8.46 -3.73
C ALA A 143 5.32 -9.92 -3.30
N ARG A 144 5.51 -10.88 -4.21
CA ARG A 144 5.45 -12.32 -3.90
C ARG A 144 6.53 -12.73 -2.88
N GLU A 145 7.74 -12.24 -3.09
CA GLU A 145 8.83 -12.49 -2.14
C GLU A 145 8.56 -11.84 -0.78
N ALA A 146 8.03 -10.61 -0.78
CA ALA A 146 7.68 -9.93 0.46
C ALA A 146 6.63 -10.70 1.28
N MET A 147 5.62 -11.31 0.65
CA MET A 147 4.65 -12.17 1.35
C MET A 147 5.35 -13.31 2.10
N LYS A 148 6.27 -14.01 1.40
CA LYS A 148 7.06 -15.09 2.03
C LYS A 148 7.86 -14.59 3.23
N ARG A 149 8.48 -13.43 3.09
CA ARG A 149 9.33 -12.85 4.15
C ARG A 149 8.53 -12.33 5.34
N TRP A 150 7.32 -11.79 5.10
CA TRP A 150 6.42 -11.42 6.18
C TRP A 150 6.02 -12.65 7.01
N ILE A 151 5.69 -13.76 6.35
CA ILE A 151 5.37 -15.04 7.01
C ILE A 151 6.59 -15.56 7.77
N ALA A 152 7.76 -15.62 7.11
CA ALA A 152 9.01 -16.08 7.73
C ALA A 152 9.41 -15.22 8.95
N PHE A 153 9.16 -13.91 8.91
CA PHE A 153 9.40 -13.03 10.04
C PHE A 153 8.45 -13.33 11.22
N ASP A 154 7.18 -13.61 10.93
CA ASP A 154 6.23 -14.04 11.97
C ASP A 154 6.60 -15.41 12.55
N ASP A 155 7.07 -16.36 11.73
CA ASP A 155 7.54 -17.67 12.19
C ASP A 155 8.78 -17.54 13.10
N GLU A 156 9.71 -16.63 12.75
CA GLU A 156 10.95 -16.39 13.52
C GLU A 156 10.66 -15.64 14.82
N TRP A 157 9.83 -14.59 14.79
CA TRP A 157 9.70 -13.62 15.89
C TRP A 157 8.31 -13.51 16.50
N GLY A 158 7.26 -13.99 15.81
CA GLY A 158 5.86 -13.79 16.24
C GLY A 158 5.56 -14.39 17.61
N LYS A 159 6.13 -15.55 17.93
CA LYS A 159 5.95 -16.19 19.25
C LYS A 159 6.54 -15.33 20.38
N GLU A 160 7.74 -14.82 20.18
CA GLU A 160 8.42 -13.99 21.17
C GLU A 160 7.73 -12.63 21.32
N MET A 161 7.39 -12.00 20.20
CA MET A 161 6.71 -10.70 20.17
C MET A 161 5.21 -10.83 20.52
N ARG A 162 4.69 -12.04 20.65
CA ARG A 162 3.26 -12.36 20.93
C ARG A 162 2.32 -11.69 19.93
N LEU A 163 2.75 -11.55 18.67
CA LEU A 163 2.01 -10.85 17.64
C LEU A 163 2.36 -11.37 16.25
N ASN A 164 1.39 -11.89 15.53
CA ASN A 164 1.52 -12.11 14.10
C ASN A 164 1.23 -10.80 13.34
N LEU A 165 2.15 -10.41 12.50
CA LEU A 165 2.05 -9.18 11.72
C LEU A 165 1.27 -9.39 10.43
N PHE A 166 1.49 -10.51 9.74
CA PHE A 166 0.89 -10.79 8.45
C PHE A 166 -0.30 -11.75 8.58
N HIS A 167 -1.40 -11.39 7.93
CA HIS A 167 -2.63 -12.18 7.88
C HIS A 167 -2.96 -12.47 6.42
N THR A 168 -2.92 -13.74 6.02
CA THR A 168 -3.29 -14.18 4.67
C THR A 168 -4.81 -14.09 4.52
N THR A 169 -5.30 -12.97 3.99
CA THR A 169 -6.72 -12.72 3.78
C THR A 169 -7.20 -13.20 2.42
N GLY A 170 -6.30 -13.38 1.46
CA GLY A 170 -6.61 -13.36 0.04
C GLY A 170 -6.97 -11.94 -0.45
N ASP A 171 -7.10 -11.75 -1.76
CA ASP A 171 -7.56 -10.49 -2.36
C ASP A 171 -8.52 -10.77 -3.51
N LEU A 172 -9.76 -10.23 -3.42
CA LEU A 172 -10.77 -10.29 -4.47
C LEU A 172 -10.67 -9.06 -5.36
N ILE A 173 -10.30 -9.21 -6.60
CA ILE A 173 -10.21 -8.14 -7.60
C ILE A 173 -11.46 -8.19 -8.47
N MET A 174 -12.39 -7.27 -8.22
CA MET A 174 -13.74 -7.27 -8.77
C MET A 174 -13.95 -6.11 -9.73
N ARG A 175 -14.49 -6.41 -10.93
CA ARG A 175 -14.78 -5.45 -12.00
C ARG A 175 -16.14 -5.75 -12.64
N THR A 176 -16.77 -4.73 -13.18
CA THR A 176 -17.99 -4.87 -13.98
C THR A 176 -17.74 -5.58 -15.31
N GLU A 177 -16.50 -5.49 -15.81
CA GLU A 177 -16.01 -6.19 -17.00
C GLU A 177 -14.50 -6.41 -16.88
N TRP A 178 -13.94 -7.32 -17.67
CA TRP A 178 -12.50 -7.55 -17.70
C TRP A 178 -11.75 -6.28 -18.16
N ASP A 179 -10.98 -5.69 -17.25
CA ASP A 179 -10.17 -4.52 -17.54
C ASP A 179 -8.70 -4.90 -17.85
N ASN A 180 -7.96 -3.91 -18.39
CA ASN A 180 -6.55 -4.10 -18.72
C ASN A 180 -5.68 -4.43 -17.51
N PHE A 181 -6.08 -4.00 -16.32
CA PHE A 181 -5.37 -4.32 -15.08
C PHE A 181 -5.47 -5.81 -14.77
N GLN A 182 -6.69 -6.38 -14.79
CA GLN A 182 -6.90 -7.80 -14.54
C GLN A 182 -6.24 -8.66 -15.61
N LEU A 183 -6.42 -8.32 -16.90
CA LEU A 183 -5.87 -9.08 -18.01
C LEU A 183 -4.34 -9.14 -17.98
N ARG A 184 -3.66 -8.02 -17.76
CA ARG A 184 -2.19 -7.98 -17.65
C ARG A 184 -1.67 -8.64 -16.38
N THR A 185 -2.39 -8.49 -15.26
CA THR A 185 -2.08 -9.19 -14.02
C THR A 185 -2.09 -10.69 -14.24
N LYS A 186 -3.14 -11.19 -14.91
CA LYS A 186 -3.27 -12.61 -15.27
C LYS A 186 -2.11 -13.10 -16.13
N VAL A 187 -1.75 -12.36 -17.19
CA VAL A 187 -0.61 -12.70 -18.06
C VAL A 187 0.69 -12.84 -17.26
N TRP A 188 0.95 -11.97 -16.33
CA TRP A 188 2.15 -12.05 -15.51
C TRP A 188 2.09 -13.19 -14.49
N TRP A 189 0.93 -13.45 -13.91
CA TRP A 189 0.74 -14.56 -12.99
C TRP A 189 0.92 -15.90 -13.70
N ASP A 190 0.34 -16.07 -14.90
CA ASP A 190 0.52 -17.27 -15.75
C ASP A 190 2.01 -17.48 -16.09
N LYS A 191 2.69 -16.45 -16.59
CA LYS A 191 4.12 -16.49 -16.93
C LYS A 191 4.99 -16.94 -15.76
N ASN A 192 4.69 -16.45 -14.56
CA ASN A 192 5.48 -16.69 -13.35
C ASN A 192 4.92 -17.81 -12.47
N LYS A 193 3.89 -18.54 -12.94
CA LYS A 193 3.24 -19.63 -12.22
C LYS A 193 2.77 -19.23 -10.81
N ILE A 194 2.23 -18.01 -10.69
CA ILE A 194 1.67 -17.51 -9.45
C ILE A 194 0.25 -18.06 -9.31
N PRO A 195 -0.10 -18.67 -8.17
CA PRO A 195 -1.43 -19.19 -7.94
C PRO A 195 -2.49 -18.07 -7.90
N TYR A 196 -3.54 -18.23 -8.66
CA TYR A 196 -4.73 -17.39 -8.63
C TYR A 196 -5.95 -18.17 -9.08
N GLN A 197 -7.13 -17.61 -8.92
CA GLN A 197 -8.38 -18.19 -9.39
C GLN A 197 -9.20 -17.13 -10.15
N VAL A 198 -9.86 -17.56 -11.22
CA VAL A 198 -10.95 -16.80 -11.84
C VAL A 198 -12.23 -17.33 -11.22
N LEU A 199 -12.95 -16.48 -10.51
CA LEU A 199 -14.15 -16.90 -9.79
C LEU A 199 -15.42 -16.50 -10.55
N ASN A 200 -16.42 -17.37 -10.46
CA ASN A 200 -17.77 -17.02 -10.88
C ASN A 200 -18.40 -16.04 -9.86
N PRO A 201 -18.97 -14.92 -10.29
CA PRO A 201 -19.64 -13.98 -9.38
C PRO A 201 -20.72 -14.62 -8.49
N ASP A 202 -21.47 -15.60 -8.98
CA ASP A 202 -22.48 -16.30 -8.18
C ASP A 202 -21.88 -17.08 -7.01
N ASP A 203 -20.71 -17.67 -7.23
CA ASP A 203 -19.99 -18.37 -6.15
C ASP A 203 -19.43 -17.39 -5.11
N VAL A 204 -18.99 -16.20 -5.56
CA VAL A 204 -18.59 -15.12 -4.65
C VAL A 204 -19.75 -14.61 -3.83
N ARG A 205 -20.96 -14.43 -4.43
CA ARG A 205 -22.18 -14.03 -3.69
C ARG A 205 -22.56 -15.05 -2.63
N LYS A 206 -22.48 -16.34 -2.95
CA LYS A 206 -22.75 -17.42 -1.97
C LYS A 206 -21.73 -17.44 -0.84
N ALA A 207 -20.44 -17.30 -1.17
CA ALA A 207 -19.36 -17.33 -0.19
C ALA A 207 -19.34 -16.09 0.70
N PHE A 208 -19.60 -14.92 0.14
CA PHE A 208 -19.50 -13.63 0.82
C PHE A 208 -20.76 -12.78 0.64
N PRO A 209 -21.90 -13.21 1.19
CA PRO A 209 -23.21 -12.56 0.96
C PRO A 209 -23.29 -11.14 1.55
N VAL A 210 -22.27 -10.70 2.27
CA VAL A 210 -22.17 -9.33 2.81
C VAL A 210 -21.68 -8.32 1.77
N ILE A 211 -21.18 -8.80 0.60
CA ILE A 211 -20.71 -7.94 -0.49
C ILE A 211 -21.80 -7.86 -1.56
N SER A 212 -22.26 -6.65 -1.88
CA SER A 212 -23.13 -6.39 -3.03
C SER A 212 -22.29 -6.32 -4.31
N ILE A 213 -22.49 -7.29 -5.21
CA ILE A 213 -21.73 -7.46 -6.45
C ILE A 213 -22.61 -7.79 -7.66
N ASP A 214 -23.86 -7.27 -7.70
CA ASP A 214 -24.80 -7.61 -8.76
C ASP A 214 -24.36 -7.13 -10.14
N ASP A 215 -23.57 -6.07 -10.20
CA ASP A 215 -22.97 -5.49 -11.41
C ASP A 215 -21.56 -6.06 -11.73
N ILE A 216 -21.05 -6.98 -10.93
CA ILE A 216 -19.71 -7.56 -11.12
C ILE A 216 -19.79 -8.81 -11.98
N THR A 217 -19.01 -8.83 -13.06
CA THR A 217 -18.91 -9.97 -13.97
C THR A 217 -17.50 -10.56 -14.07
N ALA A 218 -16.46 -9.85 -13.62
CA ALA A 218 -15.08 -10.27 -13.69
C ALA A 218 -14.44 -10.28 -12.31
N VAL A 219 -14.03 -11.47 -11.83
CA VAL A 219 -13.41 -11.64 -10.52
C VAL A 219 -12.13 -12.44 -10.63
N LEU A 220 -11.01 -11.85 -10.16
CA LEU A 220 -9.78 -12.58 -9.87
C LEU A 220 -9.60 -12.71 -8.36
N TYR A 221 -9.06 -13.83 -7.93
CA TYR A 221 -8.72 -14.07 -6.53
C TYR A 221 -7.27 -14.48 -6.40
N GLU A 222 -6.51 -13.74 -5.59
CA GLU A 222 -5.13 -14.06 -5.19
C GLU A 222 -5.15 -14.67 -3.79
N PRO A 223 -4.99 -15.99 -3.61
CA PRO A 223 -5.16 -16.66 -2.31
C PRO A 223 -4.07 -16.29 -1.29
N ASP A 224 -2.84 -16.03 -1.75
CA ASP A 224 -1.69 -15.76 -0.90
C ASP A 224 -1.58 -14.29 -0.49
N ALA A 225 -2.39 -13.41 -1.08
CA ALA A 225 -2.45 -12.01 -0.69
C ALA A 225 -2.89 -11.85 0.77
N GLY A 226 -2.53 -10.72 1.36
CA GLY A 226 -2.86 -10.53 2.76
C GLY A 226 -2.77 -9.09 3.23
N VAL A 227 -2.82 -8.95 4.53
CA VAL A 227 -2.76 -7.66 5.23
C VAL A 227 -1.70 -7.74 6.31
N VAL A 228 -0.84 -6.74 6.38
CA VAL A 228 0.18 -6.60 7.42
C VAL A 228 -0.20 -5.49 8.41
N ARG A 229 0.06 -5.69 9.69
CA ARG A 229 -0.09 -4.68 10.75
C ARG A 229 1.02 -3.65 10.63
N ALA A 230 0.72 -2.50 10.01
CA ALA A 230 1.72 -1.58 9.52
C ALA A 230 2.56 -0.94 10.63
N ARG A 231 1.89 -0.26 11.57
CA ARG A 231 2.58 0.38 12.71
C ARG A 231 3.33 -0.65 13.54
N ARG A 232 2.66 -1.75 13.87
CA ARG A 232 3.25 -2.81 14.67
C ARG A 232 4.45 -3.46 14.00
N SER A 233 4.44 -3.61 12.66
CA SER A 233 5.59 -4.18 11.95
C SER A 233 6.83 -3.31 12.02
N CYS A 234 6.69 -1.98 11.96
CA CYS A 234 7.81 -1.07 12.17
C CYS A 234 8.36 -1.17 13.59
N GLN A 235 7.47 -1.18 14.59
CA GLN A 235 7.83 -1.32 15.99
C GLN A 235 8.51 -2.66 16.28
N THR A 236 7.96 -3.75 15.72
CA THR A 236 8.54 -5.10 15.92
C THR A 236 9.90 -5.23 15.21
N ALA A 237 10.03 -4.73 13.98
CA ALA A 237 11.32 -4.73 13.29
C ALA A 237 12.38 -3.91 14.06
N ALA A 238 11.99 -2.78 14.64
CA ALA A 238 12.86 -1.96 15.48
C ALA A 238 13.23 -2.68 16.79
N ALA A 239 12.27 -3.34 17.45
CA ALA A 239 12.57 -4.12 18.67
C ALA A 239 13.51 -5.30 18.39
N VAL A 240 13.32 -6.00 17.28
CA VAL A 240 14.25 -7.07 16.84
C VAL A 240 15.63 -6.50 16.52
N PHE A 241 15.67 -5.32 15.87
CA PHE A 241 16.93 -4.62 15.60
C PHE A 241 17.70 -4.30 16.88
N GLU A 242 17.04 -3.76 17.93
CA GLU A 242 17.66 -3.50 19.23
C GLU A 242 18.11 -4.79 19.91
N LYS A 243 17.28 -5.85 19.87
CA LYS A 243 17.65 -7.17 20.41
C LYS A 243 18.92 -7.74 19.76
N LEU A 244 19.13 -7.46 18.47
CA LEU A 244 20.34 -7.85 17.74
C LEU A 244 21.53 -6.90 18.01
N GLY A 245 21.41 -5.95 18.95
CA GLY A 245 22.46 -5.01 19.34
C GLY A 245 22.50 -3.73 18.52
N GLY A 246 21.43 -3.37 17.84
CA GLY A 246 21.25 -2.05 17.24
C GLY A 246 20.92 -0.99 18.32
N LYS A 247 21.17 0.29 18.01
CA LYS A 247 20.83 1.43 18.88
C LYS A 247 19.75 2.29 18.22
N ILE A 248 18.74 2.71 18.97
CA ILE A 248 17.73 3.68 18.52
C ILE A 248 17.94 5.00 19.28
N VAL A 249 17.92 6.11 18.52
CA VAL A 249 18.02 7.47 19.05
C VAL A 249 16.82 8.25 18.56
N ILE A 250 16.16 8.96 19.49
CA ILE A 250 15.04 9.83 19.16
C ILE A 250 15.56 11.26 19.00
N GLY A 251 15.34 11.84 17.85
CA GLY A 251 15.73 13.20 17.50
C GLY A 251 15.61 13.44 16.00
N ARG A 252 15.38 14.67 15.62
CA ARG A 252 15.31 15.08 14.21
C ARG A 252 16.74 15.30 13.70
N ALA A 253 17.14 14.50 12.74
CA ALA A 253 18.48 14.54 12.16
C ALA A 253 18.56 15.48 10.96
N THR A 254 19.65 16.26 10.90
CA THR A 254 19.98 17.13 9.77
C THR A 254 21.45 16.89 9.37
N PRO A 255 21.79 16.76 8.09
CA PRO A 255 23.18 16.78 7.64
C PRO A 255 23.88 18.06 8.09
N SER A 256 24.99 17.95 8.82
CA SER A 256 25.60 19.13 9.46
C SER A 256 27.01 19.44 8.96
N LYS A 257 27.84 18.44 8.69
CA LYS A 257 29.21 18.66 8.26
C LYS A 257 29.57 17.81 7.05
N ILE A 258 29.84 18.48 5.95
CA ILE A 258 30.30 17.83 4.71
C ILE A 258 31.75 18.26 4.45
N SER A 259 32.61 17.33 4.16
CA SER A 259 34.01 17.58 3.81
C SER A 259 34.48 16.54 2.81
N ASN A 260 35.22 16.98 1.79
CA ASN A 260 35.80 16.12 0.75
C ASN A 260 34.75 15.19 0.08
N GLY A 261 33.55 15.71 -0.20
CA GLY A 261 32.48 14.92 -0.81
C GLY A 261 31.92 13.80 0.05
N LYS A 262 32.06 13.90 1.37
CA LYS A 262 31.52 12.95 2.36
C LYS A 262 30.80 13.68 3.48
N LEU A 263 29.69 13.10 3.91
CA LEU A 263 29.03 13.51 5.15
C LEU A 263 29.85 12.99 6.34
N GLN A 264 30.26 13.89 7.22
CA GLN A 264 31.09 13.55 8.40
C GLN A 264 30.23 13.31 9.63
N GLU A 265 29.15 14.08 9.75
CA GLU A 265 28.25 14.01 10.90
C GLU A 265 26.87 14.55 10.59
N ILE A 266 25.89 14.10 11.36
CA ILE A 266 24.55 14.69 11.43
C ILE A 266 24.35 15.34 12.79
N SER A 267 23.59 16.42 12.83
CA SER A 267 23.17 17.07 14.09
C SER A 267 21.72 16.71 14.39
N LEU A 268 21.41 16.48 15.66
CA LEU A 268 20.05 16.26 16.14
C LEU A 268 19.50 17.56 16.75
N ASP A 269 18.20 17.73 16.69
CA ASP A 269 17.50 18.82 17.36
C ASP A 269 17.62 18.80 18.90
N THR A 270 18.08 17.67 19.45
CA THR A 270 18.47 17.51 20.87
C THR A 270 19.83 18.13 21.21
N GLY A 271 20.60 18.61 20.22
CA GLY A 271 21.96 19.13 20.38
C GLY A 271 23.05 18.05 20.25
N GLU A 272 22.70 16.78 20.15
CA GLU A 272 23.65 15.68 19.94
C GLU A 272 24.12 15.65 18.49
N THR A 273 25.35 15.20 18.25
CA THR A 273 25.89 14.90 16.92
C THR A 273 26.26 13.44 16.81
N LEU A 274 25.99 12.83 15.64
CA LEU A 274 26.37 11.46 15.35
C LEU A 274 27.30 11.39 14.15
N ARG A 275 28.35 10.56 14.28
CA ARG A 275 29.33 10.27 13.24
C ARG A 275 29.22 8.82 12.81
N ALA A 276 29.50 8.55 11.55
CA ALA A 276 29.50 7.20 10.99
C ALA A 276 30.33 7.13 9.70
N ASP A 277 30.67 5.92 9.29
CA ASP A 277 31.29 5.67 7.99
C ASP A 277 30.29 5.89 6.85
N THR A 278 29.02 5.56 7.09
CA THR A 278 27.93 5.64 6.10
C THR A 278 26.62 6.10 6.74
N PHE A 279 25.87 6.90 6.00
CA PHE A 279 24.55 7.40 6.37
C PHE A 279 23.50 6.92 5.39
N VAL A 280 22.33 6.49 5.89
CA VAL A 280 21.19 6.04 5.08
C VAL A 280 19.98 6.87 5.42
N PHE A 281 19.47 7.63 4.46
CA PHE A 281 18.31 8.49 4.63
C PHE A 281 17.04 7.79 4.13
N ALA A 282 16.22 7.30 5.07
CA ALA A 282 14.93 6.66 4.83
C ALA A 282 13.79 7.50 5.41
N VAL A 283 13.81 8.81 5.11
CA VAL A 283 13.00 9.84 5.78
C VAL A 283 11.58 10.01 5.19
N GLY A 284 11.18 9.15 4.24
CA GLY A 284 9.82 9.14 3.69
C GLY A 284 9.38 10.51 3.15
N PRO A 285 8.18 11.01 3.54
CA PRO A 285 7.64 12.26 2.99
C PRO A 285 8.45 13.51 3.34
N TRP A 286 9.42 13.44 4.24
CA TRP A 286 10.36 14.55 4.53
C TRP A 286 11.52 14.62 3.53
N LEU A 287 11.62 13.71 2.57
CA LEU A 287 12.76 13.62 1.65
C LEU A 287 13.05 14.92 0.89
N GLY A 288 12.02 15.56 0.34
CA GLY A 288 12.17 16.84 -0.37
C GLY A 288 12.57 18.00 0.53
N LYS A 289 12.28 17.94 1.84
CA LYS A 289 12.72 18.92 2.85
C LYS A 289 14.15 18.65 3.30
N THR A 290 14.56 17.39 3.34
CA THR A 290 15.92 16.99 3.74
C THR A 290 16.96 17.33 2.67
N PHE A 291 16.58 17.14 1.40
CA PHE A 291 17.45 17.39 0.24
C PHE A 291 16.75 18.25 -0.81
N PRO A 292 16.44 19.53 -0.50
CA PRO A 292 15.64 20.37 -1.39
C PRO A 292 16.31 20.60 -2.75
N ASP A 293 17.61 20.76 -2.80
CA ASP A 293 18.36 21.09 -4.01
C ASP A 293 18.31 19.96 -5.06
N ILE A 294 18.22 18.72 -4.62
CA ILE A 294 18.27 17.56 -5.53
C ILE A 294 16.94 16.85 -5.69
N LEU A 295 15.99 16.99 -4.75
CA LEU A 295 14.77 16.17 -4.72
C LEU A 295 13.47 16.96 -4.67
N ALA A 296 13.45 18.26 -4.31
CA ALA A 296 12.20 18.99 -4.17
C ALA A 296 11.35 18.99 -5.45
N LYS A 297 11.98 19.05 -6.62
CA LYS A 297 11.26 18.98 -7.91
C LYS A 297 11.05 17.56 -8.43
N LYS A 298 11.69 16.57 -7.83
CA LYS A 298 11.67 15.17 -8.28
C LYS A 298 10.78 14.29 -7.40
N THR A 299 10.30 14.84 -6.29
CA THR A 299 9.38 14.17 -5.37
C THR A 299 8.17 15.04 -5.07
N ARG A 300 7.05 14.40 -4.77
CA ARG A 300 5.83 15.03 -4.27
C ARG A 300 5.35 14.27 -3.04
N GLN A 301 4.55 14.92 -2.20
CA GLN A 301 3.99 14.36 -0.97
C GLN A 301 2.46 14.31 -1.04
N PRO A 302 1.88 13.46 -1.91
CA PRO A 302 0.43 13.27 -1.94
C PRO A 302 -0.08 12.72 -0.62
N ILE A 303 -1.37 12.92 -0.37
CA ILE A 303 -2.05 12.46 0.84
C ILE A 303 -3.03 11.35 0.46
N GLY A 304 -2.89 10.20 1.10
CA GLY A 304 -3.87 9.11 1.04
C GLY A 304 -4.78 9.12 2.27
N TYR A 305 -6.04 8.78 2.06
CA TYR A 305 -7.05 8.76 3.12
C TYR A 305 -7.60 7.36 3.32
N VAL A 306 -7.88 7.02 4.56
CA VAL A 306 -8.54 5.78 4.94
C VAL A 306 -9.62 6.04 5.98
N CYS A 307 -10.68 5.25 5.92
CA CYS A 307 -11.73 5.21 6.93
C CYS A 307 -11.82 3.79 7.51
N TYR A 308 -12.05 3.72 8.81
CA TYR A 308 -12.32 2.49 9.54
C TYR A 308 -13.75 2.53 10.04
N PHE A 309 -14.55 1.55 9.67
CA PHE A 309 -15.95 1.43 10.06
C PHE A 309 -16.09 0.38 11.16
N GLY A 310 -16.86 0.72 12.20
CA GLY A 310 -17.21 -0.24 13.23
C GLY A 310 -18.04 -1.37 12.65
N THR A 311 -17.73 -2.60 13.00
CA THR A 311 -18.53 -3.76 12.59
C THR A 311 -19.64 -4.02 13.61
N PRO A 312 -20.79 -4.57 13.21
CA PRO A 312 -21.85 -4.93 14.16
C PRO A 312 -21.36 -5.92 15.22
N ILE A 313 -21.85 -5.76 16.44
CA ILE A 313 -21.49 -6.64 17.56
C ILE A 313 -21.88 -8.09 17.20
N ASN A 314 -20.96 -9.02 17.43
CA ASN A 314 -21.10 -10.45 17.16
C ASN A 314 -21.28 -10.83 15.69
N ASP A 315 -21.14 -9.91 14.75
CA ASP A 315 -21.15 -10.23 13.33
C ASP A 315 -19.73 -10.43 12.81
N HIS A 316 -19.27 -11.65 12.86
CA HIS A 316 -17.92 -12.02 12.44
C HIS A 316 -17.73 -12.06 10.91
N ARG A 317 -18.78 -11.85 10.11
CA ARG A 317 -18.69 -11.87 8.65
C ARG A 317 -17.77 -10.78 8.09
N PHE A 318 -17.58 -9.68 8.85
CA PHE A 318 -16.72 -8.54 8.48
C PHE A 318 -15.31 -8.63 9.08
N THR A 319 -14.97 -9.72 9.72
CA THR A 319 -13.68 -9.91 10.39
C THR A 319 -12.86 -11.02 9.74
N PHE A 320 -11.56 -10.91 9.80
CA PHE A 320 -10.64 -12.00 9.43
C PHE A 320 -10.89 -13.23 10.35
N PRO A 321 -10.92 -14.45 9.84
CA PRO A 321 -10.66 -14.87 8.44
C PRO A 321 -11.91 -14.97 7.54
N ASN A 322 -13.04 -14.42 7.93
CA ASN A 322 -14.33 -14.68 7.30
C ASN A 322 -14.56 -13.86 6.02
N LEU A 323 -13.76 -12.83 5.76
CA LEU A 323 -13.84 -12.01 4.56
C LEU A 323 -12.42 -11.81 4.00
N PRO A 324 -12.19 -11.93 2.68
CA PRO A 324 -10.93 -11.54 2.06
C PRO A 324 -10.79 -10.02 1.96
N SER A 325 -9.59 -9.56 1.62
CA SER A 325 -9.37 -8.23 1.10
C SER A 325 -10.11 -8.05 -0.22
N PHE A 326 -10.45 -6.83 -0.57
CA PHE A 326 -11.21 -6.52 -1.78
C PHE A 326 -10.58 -5.34 -2.53
N ASN A 327 -10.73 -5.39 -3.86
CA ASN A 327 -10.21 -4.42 -4.81
C ASN A 327 -11.28 -4.13 -5.88
N PHE A 328 -11.92 -2.97 -5.76
CA PHE A 328 -12.80 -2.40 -6.76
C PHE A 328 -12.09 -1.26 -7.49
N PRO A 329 -12.59 -0.78 -8.63
CA PRO A 329 -12.04 0.41 -9.27
C PRO A 329 -11.99 1.59 -8.31
N GLY A 330 -10.76 2.09 -8.03
CA GLY A 330 -10.57 3.23 -7.13
C GLY A 330 -10.69 2.95 -5.64
N VAL A 331 -11.09 1.75 -5.22
CA VAL A 331 -11.30 1.43 -3.80
C VAL A 331 -10.65 0.10 -3.44
N THR A 332 -9.91 0.11 -2.34
CA THR A 332 -9.37 -1.10 -1.73
C THR A 332 -9.69 -1.14 -0.25
N GLY A 333 -9.87 -2.33 0.28
CA GLY A 333 -10.11 -2.49 1.71
C GLY A 333 -9.97 -3.94 2.16
N TRP A 334 -10.20 -4.15 3.43
CA TRP A 334 -10.08 -5.47 4.04
C TRP A 334 -10.85 -5.55 5.36
N PRO A 335 -11.13 -6.79 5.81
CA PRO A 335 -11.86 -7.03 7.04
C PRO A 335 -11.12 -6.49 8.26
N ALA A 336 -11.85 -6.30 9.32
CA ALA A 336 -11.28 -6.05 10.63
C ALA A 336 -10.36 -7.21 11.04
N LEU A 337 -9.16 -6.91 11.49
CA LEU A 337 -8.23 -7.92 12.04
C LEU A 337 -8.51 -8.17 13.52
N PRO A 338 -8.30 -9.40 14.02
CA PRO A 338 -8.36 -9.66 15.45
C PRO A 338 -7.24 -8.88 16.16
N VAL A 339 -7.40 -8.56 17.42
CA VAL A 339 -6.45 -7.81 18.26
C VAL A 339 -6.12 -6.43 17.69
N ASP A 340 -6.22 -5.38 18.44
CA ASP A 340 -6.07 -3.98 17.99
C ASP A 340 -7.00 -3.63 16.81
N ASN A 341 -8.17 -4.21 16.78
CA ASN A 341 -9.15 -4.02 15.73
C ASN A 341 -9.67 -2.58 15.72
N ARG A 342 -9.34 -1.83 14.68
CA ARG A 342 -9.89 -0.48 14.46
C ARG A 342 -11.14 -0.47 13.58
N GLY A 343 -11.52 -1.63 13.08
CA GLY A 343 -12.70 -1.79 12.27
C GLY A 343 -12.43 -2.25 10.83
N PHE A 344 -13.48 -2.23 10.05
CA PHE A 344 -13.49 -2.57 8.63
C PHE A 344 -12.88 -1.41 7.84
N ARG A 345 -11.81 -1.66 7.11
CA ARG A 345 -11.02 -0.62 6.47
C ARG A 345 -11.41 -0.39 5.02
N VAL A 346 -11.57 0.88 4.65
CA VAL A 346 -11.77 1.33 3.28
C VAL A 346 -10.76 2.43 2.94
N ARG A 347 -10.14 2.33 1.78
CA ARG A 347 -9.31 3.37 1.17
C ARG A 347 -9.84 3.70 -0.21
N GLY A 348 -10.01 4.97 -0.49
CA GLY A 348 -10.57 5.47 -1.74
C GLY A 348 -12.07 5.70 -1.67
N ALA A 349 -12.64 6.15 -2.76
CA ALA A 349 -14.06 6.39 -2.91
C ALA A 349 -14.54 5.88 -4.26
N GLU A 350 -15.75 5.36 -4.28
CA GLU A 350 -16.39 4.97 -5.52
C GLU A 350 -16.67 6.20 -6.39
N ARG A 351 -16.33 6.13 -7.66
CA ARG A 351 -16.75 7.15 -8.62
C ARG A 351 -18.23 6.96 -8.91
N LEU A 352 -19.02 7.98 -8.64
CA LEU A 352 -20.40 7.98 -9.11
C LEU A 352 -20.40 7.93 -10.65
N PRO A 353 -21.31 7.18 -11.27
CA PRO A 353 -21.55 7.29 -12.70
C PRO A 353 -21.84 8.77 -13.04
N THR A 354 -21.18 9.30 -14.04
CA THR A 354 -21.50 10.63 -14.56
C THR A 354 -22.95 10.58 -15.05
N PRO A 355 -23.83 11.46 -14.59
CA PRO A 355 -25.21 11.47 -15.07
C PRO A 355 -25.25 11.55 -16.61
N PRO A 356 -26.20 10.89 -17.27
CA PRO A 356 -26.36 10.99 -18.73
C PRO A 356 -26.52 12.46 -19.13
N GLY A 357 -25.56 12.99 -19.90
CA GLY A 357 -25.56 14.39 -20.35
C GLY A 357 -24.47 15.28 -19.73
N GLU A 358 -23.83 14.86 -18.64
CA GLU A 358 -22.61 15.53 -18.17
C GLU A 358 -21.38 14.91 -18.84
N VAL A 359 -20.71 15.68 -19.64
CA VAL A 359 -19.38 15.31 -20.18
C VAL A 359 -18.44 15.29 -18.99
N ALA A 360 -17.75 14.19 -18.74
CA ALA A 360 -16.73 14.10 -17.72
C ALA A 360 -15.80 15.32 -17.81
N GLY A 361 -15.91 16.24 -16.85
CA GLY A 361 -15.48 17.63 -16.91
C GLY A 361 -14.15 17.89 -17.55
N GLY A 362 -14.20 18.37 -18.76
CA GLY A 362 -13.26 19.34 -19.26
C GLY A 362 -13.51 20.62 -18.48
N ARG A 363 -12.45 21.17 -17.88
CA ARG A 363 -12.44 22.45 -17.16
C ARG A 363 -13.18 23.53 -17.92
N GLY A 364 -14.30 24.00 -17.41
CA GLY A 364 -15.04 25.15 -17.92
C GLY A 364 -15.92 25.70 -16.82
N GLY A 365 -15.42 26.70 -16.08
CA GLY A 365 -16.17 27.40 -15.06
C GLY A 365 -17.30 28.20 -15.66
N ALA A 366 -18.49 28.13 -15.04
CA ALA A 366 -19.52 29.15 -15.17
C ALA A 366 -19.50 30.04 -13.92
N PRO A 367 -19.69 31.37 -14.05
CA PRO A 367 -19.60 32.28 -12.92
C PRO A 367 -20.94 32.40 -12.20
N GLY A 368 -20.90 32.28 -10.89
CA GLY A 368 -21.72 33.06 -9.98
C GLY A 368 -22.99 32.44 -9.45
N ALA A 369 -22.91 31.89 -8.24
CA ALA A 369 -23.81 32.19 -7.14
C ALA A 369 -23.08 31.89 -5.81
N PRO A 370 -23.17 32.75 -4.79
CA PRO A 370 -22.50 32.49 -3.52
C PRO A 370 -23.32 31.51 -2.68
N GLY A 371 -22.75 30.38 -2.30
CA GLY A 371 -23.29 29.59 -1.22
C GLY A 371 -23.64 28.13 -1.47
N ALA A 372 -22.84 27.37 -2.24
CA ALA A 372 -22.84 25.92 -2.12
C ALA A 372 -21.43 25.39 -2.45
N PRO A 373 -20.84 24.53 -1.63
CA PRO A 373 -19.55 23.93 -1.95
C PRO A 373 -19.76 22.96 -3.12
N THR A 374 -19.24 23.31 -4.28
CA THR A 374 -19.20 22.41 -5.44
C THR A 374 -18.23 21.27 -5.13
N ALA A 375 -18.78 20.07 -5.04
CA ALA A 375 -18.04 18.84 -4.94
C ALA A 375 -17.34 18.55 -6.28
N THR A 376 -16.17 19.11 -6.49
CA THR A 376 -15.23 18.65 -7.51
C THR A 376 -14.18 17.80 -6.85
N GLY A 377 -14.59 16.60 -6.41
CA GLY A 377 -13.68 15.61 -5.90
C GLY A 377 -13.02 14.87 -7.05
N SER A 378 -11.84 15.31 -7.50
CA SER A 378 -10.98 14.43 -8.28
C SER A 378 -10.38 13.39 -7.34
N ASN A 379 -11.00 12.24 -7.30
CA ASN A 379 -10.58 11.11 -6.51
C ASN A 379 -9.41 10.40 -7.18
N THR A 380 -8.22 10.95 -7.05
CA THR A 380 -6.99 10.33 -7.58
C THR A 380 -6.26 9.45 -6.58
N ASP A 381 -6.88 9.19 -5.44
CA ASP A 381 -6.36 8.23 -4.47
C ASP A 381 -6.70 6.80 -4.82
N VAL A 382 -6.39 6.39 -6.01
CA VAL A 382 -6.41 4.98 -6.37
C VAL A 382 -5.16 4.36 -5.76
N GLY A 383 -5.34 3.76 -4.61
CA GLY A 383 -4.29 2.92 -4.04
C GLY A 383 -3.83 1.93 -5.09
N SER A 384 -2.58 1.81 -5.21
CA SER A 384 -1.82 0.84 -5.99
C SER A 384 -1.46 1.11 -7.45
N ASN A 385 -1.97 2.16 -8.14
CA ASN A 385 -1.79 2.17 -9.59
C ASN A 385 -1.28 3.47 -10.20
N ALA A 386 -0.60 4.31 -9.46
CA ALA A 386 -0.08 5.55 -10.00
C ALA A 386 1.37 5.41 -10.45
N ALA A 387 1.61 5.15 -11.67
CA ALA A 387 2.76 5.66 -12.44
C ALA A 387 2.77 5.09 -13.86
N ASN A 388 2.08 5.72 -14.76
CA ASN A 388 2.40 5.61 -16.18
C ASN A 388 3.36 6.76 -16.53
N ALA A 389 4.65 6.49 -16.51
CA ALA A 389 5.62 7.29 -17.20
C ALA A 389 5.61 6.84 -18.68
N THR A 390 4.97 7.60 -19.54
CA THR A 390 5.14 7.47 -20.98
C THR A 390 6.59 7.84 -21.31
N ALA A 391 7.40 6.84 -21.60
CA ALA A 391 8.68 7.04 -22.24
C ALA A 391 8.40 7.43 -23.70
N GLY A 392 8.53 8.70 -24.02
CA GLY A 392 8.60 9.18 -25.39
C GLY A 392 9.91 8.75 -26.01
N ALA A 393 9.88 7.80 -26.93
CA ALA A 393 10.99 7.52 -27.83
C ALA A 393 10.93 8.55 -28.97
N ALA A 394 11.94 9.39 -29.05
CA ALA A 394 12.24 10.18 -30.24
C ALA A 394 12.91 9.26 -31.25
N GLY A 395 12.32 9.11 -32.42
CA GLY A 395 12.92 8.43 -33.55
C GLY A 395 12.28 8.94 -34.84
N GLY A 396 12.99 9.75 -35.56
CA GLY A 396 12.54 10.36 -36.82
C GLY A 396 12.49 9.39 -37.99
N GLY A 397 11.72 9.71 -39.01
CA GLY A 397 11.86 9.10 -40.33
C GLY A 397 10.59 9.05 -41.17
N ARG A 398 10.36 10.04 -41.94
CA ARG A 398 9.76 10.18 -43.28
C ARG A 398 8.81 9.13 -43.88
N ALA A 399 7.67 9.68 -44.30
CA ALA A 399 7.05 9.62 -45.64
C ALA A 399 6.27 8.39 -46.12
N GLY A 400 5.01 8.64 -46.47
CA GLY A 400 4.43 8.01 -47.66
C GLY A 400 3.05 7.40 -47.54
N GLY A 401 2.02 8.07 -48.09
CA GLY A 401 1.00 7.41 -48.89
C GLY A 401 -0.27 6.88 -48.25
N GLY A 402 -1.33 7.62 -48.38
CA GLY A 402 -2.65 7.30 -48.91
C GLY A 402 -3.39 6.03 -48.54
N GLY A 403 -4.63 6.19 -48.07
CA GLY A 403 -5.61 5.11 -48.06
C GLY A 403 -6.83 5.39 -47.19
N ARG A 404 -7.93 5.73 -47.83
CA ARG A 404 -9.28 5.92 -47.29
C ARG A 404 -9.87 4.62 -46.74
N GLY A 405 -10.63 4.70 -45.68
CA GLY A 405 -11.60 3.67 -45.32
C GLY A 405 -12.18 3.90 -43.93
N GLY A 406 -13.46 4.27 -43.90
CA GLY A 406 -14.23 4.58 -42.72
C GLY A 406 -14.60 3.38 -41.86
N GLY A 407 -15.13 3.66 -40.69
CA GLY A 407 -15.80 2.71 -39.84
C GLY A 407 -15.73 3.13 -38.37
N GLY A 408 -16.80 3.74 -37.88
CA GLY A 408 -16.95 4.18 -36.50
C GLY A 408 -16.97 3.03 -35.51
N GLY A 409 -16.35 3.22 -34.40
CA GLY A 409 -16.43 2.40 -33.22
C GLY A 409 -15.96 3.21 -32.03
N ARG A 410 -16.88 3.90 -31.38
CA ARG A 410 -16.63 4.56 -30.11
C ARG A 410 -16.42 3.51 -29.04
N GLY A 411 -15.18 3.10 -28.80
CA GLY A 411 -14.72 2.40 -27.62
C GLY A 411 -14.32 3.41 -26.57
N GLY A 412 -15.12 3.54 -25.52
CA GLY A 412 -14.79 4.35 -24.37
C GLY A 412 -13.51 3.82 -23.69
N ALA A 413 -12.42 4.54 -23.83
CA ALA A 413 -11.19 4.27 -23.10
C ALA A 413 -11.41 4.61 -21.61
N GLY A 414 -11.72 3.60 -20.80
CA GLY A 414 -11.62 3.65 -19.35
C GLY A 414 -10.16 3.73 -18.94
N GLY A 415 -9.58 4.93 -19.00
CA GLY A 415 -8.23 5.19 -18.51
C GLY A 415 -8.21 5.20 -16.99
N ASN A 416 -7.82 4.09 -16.36
CA ASN A 416 -7.44 4.02 -14.96
C ASN A 416 -6.00 4.52 -14.80
N GLY A 417 -5.78 5.76 -14.89
CA GLY A 417 -4.48 6.37 -14.75
C GLY A 417 -4.58 7.88 -14.78
N GLY A 418 -5.15 8.45 -13.73
CA GLY A 418 -4.97 9.88 -13.50
C GLY A 418 -3.53 10.13 -13.08
N PRO A 419 -2.84 11.12 -13.65
CA PRO A 419 -1.49 11.45 -13.23
C PRO A 419 -1.50 11.86 -11.76
N ALA A 420 -0.48 11.42 -11.01
CA ALA A 420 -0.23 11.78 -9.62
C ALA A 420 -0.14 13.31 -9.36
N GLY A 421 -0.29 14.12 -10.41
CA GLY A 421 -0.27 15.57 -10.35
C GLY A 421 -1.56 16.25 -9.93
N GLY A 422 -2.74 15.56 -10.00
CA GLY A 422 -4.00 16.18 -9.66
C GLY A 422 -4.30 16.21 -8.15
N ALA A 423 -3.82 15.22 -7.41
CA ALA A 423 -4.15 15.07 -5.99
C ALA A 423 -3.51 16.15 -5.08
N GLN A 424 -2.44 16.77 -5.51
CA GLN A 424 -1.75 17.79 -4.71
C GLN A 424 -2.33 19.19 -4.89
N ALA A 425 -2.95 19.48 -6.07
CA ALA A 425 -3.54 20.78 -6.34
C ALA A 425 -4.79 21.06 -5.49
N ASP A 426 -5.50 20.01 -5.07
CA ASP A 426 -6.74 20.11 -4.31
C ASP A 426 -6.53 20.03 -2.79
N VAL A 427 -5.30 19.78 -2.34
CA VAL A 427 -4.95 19.72 -0.93
C VAL A 427 -4.47 21.10 -0.46
N PRO A 428 -5.08 21.67 0.58
CA PRO A 428 -4.62 22.95 1.13
C PRO A 428 -3.12 22.91 1.46
N PRO A 429 -2.35 23.98 1.22
CA PRO A 429 -0.90 24.01 1.48
C PRO A 429 -0.51 23.57 2.89
N ALA A 430 -1.29 23.92 3.90
CA ALA A 430 -1.07 23.49 5.29
C ALA A 430 -1.18 21.96 5.47
N GLN A 431 -1.95 21.28 4.62
CA GLN A 431 -2.10 19.83 4.66
C GLN A 431 -1.04 19.11 3.80
N GLN A 432 -0.32 19.82 2.93
CA GLN A 432 0.73 19.23 2.11
C GLN A 432 2.05 19.03 2.87
N ASP A 433 2.26 19.77 3.94
CA ASP A 433 3.47 19.65 4.77
C ASP A 433 3.33 18.50 5.78
N PRO A 434 4.21 17.49 5.74
CA PRO A 434 4.16 16.37 6.68
C PRO A 434 4.40 16.76 8.15
N ASP A 435 4.94 17.95 8.43
CA ASP A 435 5.12 18.44 9.80
C ASP A 435 3.85 19.05 10.38
N THR A 436 3.03 19.73 9.57
CA THR A 436 1.92 20.55 10.03
C THR A 436 0.54 19.95 9.78
N SER A 437 0.39 18.98 8.88
CA SER A 437 -0.91 18.37 8.59
C SER A 437 -1.49 17.59 9.79
N ASP A 438 -2.81 17.64 9.93
CA ASP A 438 -3.55 17.09 11.07
C ASP A 438 -3.77 15.57 11.06
N ARG A 439 -3.56 14.91 9.95
CA ARG A 439 -3.78 13.46 9.77
C ARG A 439 -5.24 13.01 9.79
N TRP A 440 -6.19 13.92 9.60
CA TRP A 440 -7.61 13.59 9.45
C TRP A 440 -8.02 13.52 7.98
N ALA A 441 -8.99 12.65 7.66
CA ALA A 441 -9.66 12.70 6.38
C ALA A 441 -10.66 13.86 6.37
N ASP A 442 -10.71 14.60 5.26
CA ASP A 442 -11.73 15.62 5.07
C ASP A 442 -13.13 14.99 4.86
N GLN A 443 -14.18 15.81 5.02
CA GLN A 443 -15.57 15.33 4.96
C GLN A 443 -15.90 14.72 3.59
N THR A 444 -15.36 15.27 2.50
CA THR A 444 -15.61 14.75 1.14
C THR A 444 -15.09 13.32 0.98
N ARG A 445 -13.91 13.03 1.56
CA ARG A 445 -13.31 11.68 1.55
C ARG A 445 -14.11 10.72 2.43
N ILE A 446 -14.55 11.18 3.59
CA ILE A 446 -15.42 10.42 4.50
C ILE A 446 -16.73 10.04 3.79
N ASP A 447 -17.38 11.02 3.16
CA ASP A 447 -18.63 10.80 2.43
C ASP A 447 -18.46 9.84 1.24
N GLY A 448 -17.34 9.96 0.53
CA GLY A 448 -17.00 9.05 -0.56
C GLY A 448 -16.81 7.60 -0.09
N SER A 449 -16.13 7.42 1.04
CA SER A 449 -15.99 6.09 1.66
C SER A 449 -17.33 5.56 2.16
N ARG A 450 -18.20 6.43 2.71
CA ARG A 450 -19.56 6.06 3.15
C ARG A 450 -20.42 5.62 1.96
N ARG A 451 -20.40 6.34 0.83
CA ARG A 451 -21.11 5.93 -0.39
C ARG A 451 -20.69 4.54 -0.84
N PHE A 452 -19.37 4.26 -0.89
CA PHE A 452 -18.86 2.95 -1.22
C PHE A 452 -19.38 1.85 -0.28
N ILE A 453 -19.34 2.09 1.03
CA ILE A 453 -19.86 1.15 2.04
C ILE A 453 -21.35 0.91 1.82
N THR A 454 -22.15 1.96 1.62
CA THR A 454 -23.59 1.84 1.39
C THR A 454 -23.90 0.99 0.16
N HIS A 455 -23.11 1.13 -0.89
CA HIS A 455 -23.28 0.36 -2.13
C HIS A 455 -22.80 -1.09 -1.98
N ARG A 456 -21.55 -1.28 -1.56
CA ARG A 456 -20.88 -2.59 -1.60
C ARG A 456 -21.05 -3.43 -0.34
N PHE A 457 -21.32 -2.82 0.79
CA PHE A 457 -21.51 -3.47 2.09
C PHE A 457 -22.75 -2.90 2.80
N PRO A 458 -23.96 -3.09 2.25
CA PRO A 458 -25.16 -2.39 2.72
C PRO A 458 -25.48 -2.65 4.20
N LEU A 459 -25.05 -3.75 4.77
CA LEU A 459 -25.18 -4.04 6.20
C LEU A 459 -24.30 -3.12 7.09
N LEU A 460 -23.33 -2.41 6.52
CA LEU A 460 -22.48 -1.42 7.20
C LEU A 460 -22.86 0.03 6.85
N LYS A 461 -23.97 0.29 6.15
CA LYS A 461 -24.34 1.65 5.70
C LYS A 461 -24.39 2.68 6.82
N ASP A 462 -24.90 2.28 7.99
CA ASP A 462 -25.03 3.11 9.19
C ASP A 462 -23.92 2.84 10.23
N ALA A 463 -22.91 2.05 9.88
CA ALA A 463 -21.82 1.72 10.78
C ALA A 463 -21.07 3.00 11.22
N PRO A 464 -20.72 3.17 12.50
CA PRO A 464 -19.96 4.32 12.96
C PRO A 464 -18.57 4.33 12.31
N ILE A 465 -18.04 5.51 12.02
CA ILE A 465 -16.64 5.66 11.65
C ILE A 465 -15.83 5.67 12.94
N ALA A 466 -15.13 4.58 13.19
CA ALA A 466 -14.32 4.42 14.39
C ALA A 466 -13.05 5.28 14.33
N GLN A 467 -12.50 5.46 13.13
CA GLN A 467 -11.31 6.28 12.91
C GLN A 467 -11.20 6.69 11.44
N THR A 468 -10.61 7.86 11.19
CA THR A 468 -10.05 8.23 9.90
C THR A 468 -8.56 8.46 10.03
N HIS A 469 -7.82 8.30 8.96
CA HIS A 469 -6.40 8.62 8.92
C HIS A 469 -6.01 9.13 7.55
N SER A 470 -5.27 10.24 7.50
CA SER A 470 -4.57 10.69 6.31
C SER A 470 -3.08 10.38 6.46
N CYS A 471 -2.46 9.90 5.39
CA CYS A 471 -1.04 9.64 5.40
C CYS A 471 -0.35 10.28 4.20
N HIS A 472 0.67 11.07 4.48
CA HIS A 472 1.57 11.51 3.42
C HIS A 472 2.40 10.33 2.94
N TYR A 473 2.65 10.27 1.65
CA TYR A 473 3.63 9.38 1.07
C TYR A 473 4.47 10.13 0.04
N GLU A 474 5.68 9.68 -0.17
CA GLU A 474 6.51 10.24 -1.23
C GLU A 474 6.18 9.56 -2.56
N SER A 475 6.04 10.38 -3.61
CA SER A 475 5.93 9.95 -5.00
C SER A 475 7.09 10.54 -5.79
N THR A 476 7.71 9.73 -6.62
CA THR A 476 8.85 10.12 -7.45
C THR A 476 8.41 10.37 -8.88
N SER A 477 9.09 11.28 -9.57
CA SER A 477 8.80 11.61 -10.98
C SER A 477 9.03 10.45 -11.94
N SER A 478 9.85 9.46 -11.56
CA SER A 478 10.04 8.22 -12.32
C SER A 478 8.97 7.16 -12.03
N GLY A 479 8.21 7.29 -10.93
CA GLY A 479 7.32 6.24 -10.44
C GLY A 479 8.04 5.03 -9.84
N ASN A 480 9.37 5.04 -9.75
CA ASN A 480 10.18 3.97 -9.17
C ASN A 480 10.69 4.33 -7.78
N PHE A 481 11.24 3.36 -7.06
CA PHE A 481 11.96 3.60 -5.83
C PHE A 481 13.24 4.39 -6.09
N ILE A 482 13.77 5.02 -5.03
CA ILE A 482 15.11 5.60 -5.01
C ILE A 482 15.92 4.80 -4.00
N ILE A 483 16.95 4.09 -4.46
CA ILE A 483 17.94 3.41 -3.63
C ILE A 483 19.29 3.72 -4.28
N ASP A 484 19.82 4.89 -3.94
CA ASP A 484 20.95 5.48 -4.65
C ASP A 484 21.84 6.32 -3.71
N ILE A 485 23.06 6.59 -4.15
CA ILE A 485 24.00 7.44 -3.43
C ILE A 485 23.67 8.91 -3.72
N HIS A 486 23.76 9.75 -2.69
CA HIS A 486 23.63 11.19 -2.85
C HIS A 486 24.73 11.75 -3.75
N PRO A 487 24.42 12.57 -4.78
CA PRO A 487 25.41 12.96 -5.79
C PRO A 487 26.59 13.78 -5.26
N GLN A 488 26.43 14.42 -4.10
CA GLN A 488 27.48 15.26 -3.47
C GLN A 488 28.08 14.64 -2.20
N MET A 489 27.57 13.49 -1.75
CA MET A 489 28.00 12.82 -0.51
C MET A 489 28.17 11.32 -0.77
N SER A 490 29.37 10.89 -1.10
CA SER A 490 29.65 9.53 -1.55
C SER A 490 29.38 8.42 -0.52
N ASN A 491 29.19 8.79 0.75
CA ASN A 491 28.83 7.88 1.84
C ASN A 491 27.40 8.09 2.37
N ALA A 492 26.57 8.85 1.67
CA ALA A 492 25.16 9.07 2.03
C ALA A 492 24.25 8.38 1.02
N TRP A 493 23.42 7.45 1.48
CA TRP A 493 22.44 6.72 0.69
C TRP A 493 21.04 7.30 0.90
N ILE A 494 20.24 7.29 -0.14
CA ILE A 494 18.82 7.65 -0.11
C ILE A 494 18.00 6.39 -0.37
N VAL A 495 17.10 6.03 0.55
CA VAL A 495 16.22 4.87 0.47
C VAL A 495 14.78 5.35 0.61
N ALA A 496 14.14 5.65 -0.50
CA ALA A 496 12.87 6.37 -0.54
C ALA A 496 12.03 6.09 -1.80
N GLY A 497 10.96 6.84 -2.01
CA GLY A 497 10.15 6.74 -3.22
C GLY A 497 9.16 5.59 -3.18
N GLY A 498 8.49 5.38 -2.06
CA GLY A 498 7.53 4.29 -1.89
C GLY A 498 6.31 4.35 -2.81
N ASN A 499 6.02 5.50 -3.44
CA ASN A 499 4.97 5.70 -4.46
C ASN A 499 3.60 5.12 -4.05
N ALA A 500 3.17 5.32 -2.80
CA ALA A 500 1.99 4.73 -2.18
C ALA A 500 1.98 3.19 -2.07
N GLU A 501 2.98 2.52 -2.62
CA GLU A 501 3.06 1.05 -2.72
C GLU A 501 4.16 0.43 -1.85
N GLY A 502 5.13 1.23 -1.42
CA GLY A 502 6.39 0.79 -0.85
C GLY A 502 6.29 -0.07 0.41
N PHE A 503 5.23 0.09 1.19
CA PHE A 503 5.11 -0.59 2.48
C PHE A 503 5.22 -2.12 2.37
N LYS A 504 4.48 -2.73 1.45
CA LYS A 504 4.42 -4.19 1.29
C LYS A 504 5.77 -4.83 0.97
N PHE A 505 6.65 -4.06 0.31
CA PHE A 505 7.98 -4.51 -0.12
C PHE A 505 9.05 -4.43 0.97
N SER A 506 8.73 -3.93 2.14
CA SER A 506 9.72 -3.56 3.17
C SER A 506 10.76 -4.63 3.50
N PRO A 507 10.41 -5.93 3.66
CA PRO A 507 11.42 -6.96 3.92
C PRO A 507 12.41 -7.13 2.75
N VAL A 508 11.94 -6.95 1.51
CA VAL A 508 12.75 -7.10 0.29
C VAL A 508 13.58 -5.85 0.04
N VAL A 509 12.94 -4.67 0.13
CA VAL A 509 13.63 -3.37 -0.04
C VAL A 509 14.68 -3.18 1.04
N GLY A 510 14.37 -3.53 2.30
CA GLY A 510 15.32 -3.39 3.39
C GLY A 510 16.57 -4.23 3.20
N GLU A 511 16.44 -5.48 2.72
CA GLU A 511 17.61 -6.31 2.40
C GLU A 511 18.34 -5.79 1.18
N TYR A 512 17.64 -5.44 0.09
CA TYR A 512 18.28 -4.89 -1.10
C TYR A 512 19.07 -3.61 -0.77
N ALA A 513 18.48 -2.68 -0.03
CA ALA A 513 19.15 -1.45 0.39
C ALA A 513 20.38 -1.76 1.27
N ALA A 514 20.23 -2.67 2.24
CA ALA A 514 21.35 -3.08 3.08
C ALA A 514 22.50 -3.69 2.27
N GLN A 515 22.21 -4.55 1.30
CA GLN A 515 23.21 -5.13 0.40
C GLN A 515 23.94 -4.03 -0.39
N ARG A 516 23.19 -3.08 -0.96
CA ARG A 516 23.78 -1.96 -1.69
C ARG A 516 24.68 -1.10 -0.81
N VAL A 517 24.24 -0.76 0.40
CA VAL A 517 25.00 0.01 1.39
C VAL A 517 26.29 -0.70 1.80
N MET A 518 26.24 -2.03 1.92
CA MET A 518 27.40 -2.88 2.24
C MET A 518 28.31 -3.17 1.04
N GLY A 519 28.08 -2.53 -0.11
CA GLY A 519 28.90 -2.70 -1.32
C GLY A 519 28.66 -4.02 -2.07
N ILE A 520 27.56 -4.73 -1.77
CA ILE A 520 27.19 -5.93 -2.50
C ILE A 520 26.45 -5.49 -3.77
N GLU A 521 27.06 -5.79 -4.92
CA GLU A 521 26.48 -5.46 -6.21
C GLU A 521 25.27 -6.34 -6.51
N GLY A 522 24.17 -5.68 -6.91
CA GLY A 522 22.94 -6.33 -7.40
C GLY A 522 22.87 -6.35 -8.93
N ASP A 523 21.68 -6.63 -9.43
CA ASP A 523 21.36 -6.52 -10.86
C ASP A 523 21.54 -5.07 -11.33
N PRO A 524 22.41 -4.79 -12.33
CA PRO A 524 22.64 -3.43 -12.80
C PRO A 524 21.40 -2.72 -13.38
N ALA A 525 20.46 -3.47 -13.97
CA ALA A 525 19.23 -2.90 -14.53
C ALA A 525 18.30 -2.42 -13.41
N ILE A 526 18.20 -3.19 -12.32
CA ILE A 526 17.43 -2.80 -11.13
C ILE A 526 18.10 -1.60 -10.46
N ALA A 527 19.42 -1.63 -10.28
CA ALA A 527 20.16 -0.53 -9.69
C ALA A 527 19.99 0.76 -10.51
N LYS A 528 20.04 0.67 -11.86
CA LYS A 528 19.77 1.81 -12.76
C LYS A 528 18.33 2.34 -12.61
N GLY A 529 17.36 1.45 -12.47
CA GLY A 529 15.94 1.80 -12.33
C GLY A 529 15.61 2.50 -11.00
N PHE A 530 16.45 2.32 -9.98
CA PHE A 530 16.28 2.91 -8.65
C PHE A 530 17.21 4.10 -8.37
N ARG A 531 17.82 4.66 -9.40
CA ARG A 531 18.58 5.91 -9.28
C ARG A 531 17.66 7.09 -8.99
N ILE A 532 18.25 8.14 -8.45
CA ILE A 532 17.60 9.46 -8.35
C ILE A 532 17.09 9.85 -9.73
N PRO A 533 15.79 10.17 -9.91
CA PRO A 533 15.24 10.49 -11.21
C PRO A 533 15.97 11.69 -11.86
N GLU A 534 16.23 11.60 -13.16
CA GLU A 534 16.69 12.75 -13.96
C GLU A 534 15.53 13.71 -14.22
N LYS A 535 14.35 13.16 -14.52
CA LYS A 535 13.14 13.92 -14.81
C LYS A 535 12.61 14.62 -13.54
N GLU A 536 12.22 15.88 -13.70
CA GLU A 536 11.48 16.63 -12.69
C GLU A 536 9.96 16.49 -12.94
N TYR A 537 9.16 16.79 -11.92
CA TYR A 537 7.73 17.01 -12.12
C TYR A 537 7.52 18.34 -12.84
N GLU A 538 6.61 18.35 -13.81
CA GLU A 538 6.14 19.59 -14.40
C GLU A 538 5.51 20.48 -13.32
N PRO A 539 5.82 21.79 -13.30
CA PRO A 539 5.13 22.70 -12.40
C PRO A 539 3.62 22.67 -12.72
N PRO A 540 2.76 22.85 -11.72
CA PRO A 540 1.33 23.00 -11.99
C PRO A 540 1.13 24.19 -12.94
N PRO A 541 0.17 24.11 -13.89
CA PRO A 541 -0.11 25.25 -14.75
C PRO A 541 -0.43 26.46 -13.88
N PRO A 542 0.02 27.66 -14.27
CA PRO A 542 -0.29 28.87 -13.53
C PRO A 542 -1.81 29.00 -13.37
N PRO A 543 -2.29 29.51 -12.23
CA PRO A 543 -3.71 29.74 -12.06
C PRO A 543 -4.22 30.58 -13.22
N ALA A 544 -5.35 30.18 -13.82
CA ALA A 544 -5.97 30.90 -14.92
C ALA A 544 -6.15 32.36 -14.49
N THR A 545 -5.45 33.28 -15.16
CA THR A 545 -5.61 34.70 -14.89
C THR A 545 -6.97 35.15 -15.41
N ALA A 546 -7.59 36.11 -14.74
CA ALA A 546 -8.91 36.66 -15.13
C ALA A 546 -8.98 37.13 -16.59
N ALA A 547 -7.82 37.36 -17.26
CA ALA A 547 -7.70 37.71 -18.67
C ALA A 547 -8.01 36.54 -19.64
N ASP A 548 -7.90 35.28 -19.19
CA ASP A 548 -8.15 34.13 -20.06
C ASP A 548 -9.66 33.75 -20.13
N SER A 549 -10.47 34.33 -19.23
CA SER A 549 -11.93 34.14 -19.23
C SER A 549 -12.64 34.95 -20.34
N THR A 550 -11.94 35.83 -21.05
CA THR A 550 -12.50 36.68 -22.12
C THR A 550 -12.27 36.12 -23.52
N LYS A 551 -11.53 35.03 -23.70
CA LYS A 551 -11.40 34.39 -25.01
C LYS A 551 -12.67 33.64 -25.36
N LYS A 552 -13.42 34.22 -26.30
CA LYS A 552 -14.61 33.63 -26.92
C LYS A 552 -14.25 32.24 -27.48
N PRO A 553 -15.04 31.20 -27.21
CA PRO A 553 -14.76 29.87 -27.74
C PRO A 553 -14.69 29.94 -29.28
N PRO A 554 -13.82 29.16 -29.92
CA PRO A 554 -13.75 29.13 -31.38
C PRO A 554 -15.08 28.66 -31.93
N LYS A 555 -15.55 29.35 -32.98
CA LYS A 555 -16.77 29.04 -33.69
C LYS A 555 -16.71 27.59 -34.21
N PRO A 556 -17.75 26.77 -34.06
CA PRO A 556 -17.73 25.43 -34.62
C PRO A 556 -17.57 25.52 -36.15
N PRO A 557 -16.84 24.55 -36.76
CA PRO A 557 -16.69 24.53 -38.22
C PRO A 557 -18.08 24.43 -38.84
N GLY A 558 -18.40 25.39 -39.73
CA GLY A 558 -19.61 25.40 -40.49
C GLY A 558 -19.66 24.18 -41.43
N ASN A 559 -20.79 23.55 -41.50
CA ASN A 559 -21.10 22.65 -42.60
C ASN A 559 -21.30 23.54 -43.83
N ASP A 560 -20.35 23.45 -44.78
CA ASP A 560 -20.56 23.72 -46.19
C ASP A 560 -20.29 22.45 -46.99
#